data_ef5f12cca707b546d5c02c01322ed54e
#
_entry.id   ef5f12cca707b546d5c02c01322ed54e
#
_cell.length_a   1.000
_cell.length_b   1.000
_cell.length_c   1.000
_cell.angle_alpha   90.00
_cell.angle_beta   90.00
_cell.angle_gamma   90.00
#
_symmetry.space_group_name_H-M   'P 1'
#
loop_
_entity.id
_entity.type
_entity.pdbx_description
1 polymer ?
#
loop_
_entity_poly.entity_id
_entity_poly.type
_entity_poly.pdbx_seq_one_letter_code
_entity_poly.pdbx_strand_id
1 'polypeptide(L)'
;MKNIPKKLLNSPYRKELWKNSRGIIKRVEKTIPLSSVYVMGSFTTKKKRPADVDFIIILKTKKNANAKWSVDLVIAPDNVYGESVLQDTHKWMKQKYGAKGSTMIKLK
;
A
#
# COMPACT_ATOMS: atom_id res chain seq x y z
N MET A 1 -0.62 11.54 -10.85
CA MET A 1 0.11 11.59 -9.56
C MET A 1 1.05 12.77 -9.52
N LYS A 2 1.06 13.48 -8.42
CA LYS A 2 2.05 14.54 -8.19
C LYS A 2 3.44 13.92 -7.99
N ASN A 3 4.47 14.72 -8.26
CA ASN A 3 5.83 14.32 -7.95
C ASN A 3 6.17 14.53 -6.48
N ILE A 4 7.16 13.76 -6.00
CA ILE A 4 7.72 13.95 -4.67
C ILE A 4 8.72 15.11 -4.66
N PRO A 5 9.06 15.66 -3.47
CA PRO A 5 10.09 16.70 -3.38
C PRO A 5 11.43 16.24 -3.95
N LYS A 6 12.11 17.13 -4.65
CA LYS A 6 13.41 16.83 -5.27
C LYS A 6 14.47 16.38 -4.27
N LYS A 7 14.40 16.83 -3.02
CA LYS A 7 15.32 16.41 -1.96
C LYS A 7 15.31 14.92 -1.69
N LEU A 8 14.21 14.23 -2.01
CA LEU A 8 14.09 12.77 -1.86
C LEU A 8 14.72 12.02 -3.04
N LEU A 9 15.02 12.70 -4.13
CA LEU A 9 15.65 12.14 -5.33
C LEU A 9 17.10 12.57 -5.45
N ASN A 10 17.83 12.58 -4.36
CA ASN A 10 19.17 13.15 -4.29
C ASN A 10 20.31 12.17 -4.63
N SER A 11 19.99 11.00 -5.17
CA SER A 11 21.00 10.04 -5.62
C SER A 11 20.46 9.22 -6.79
N PRO A 12 21.33 8.63 -7.64
CA PRO A 12 20.90 7.73 -8.71
C PRO A 12 20.08 6.57 -8.20
N TYR A 13 20.47 6.01 -7.04
CA TYR A 13 19.75 4.91 -6.38
C TYR A 13 18.30 5.28 -6.07
N ARG A 14 18.10 6.45 -5.43
CA ARG A 14 16.77 6.91 -5.07
C ARG A 14 15.91 7.24 -6.29
N LYS A 15 16.50 7.82 -7.31
CA LYS A 15 15.80 8.13 -8.57
C LYS A 15 15.28 6.87 -9.24
N GLU A 16 16.11 5.84 -9.33
CA GLU A 16 15.74 4.57 -9.96
C GLU A 16 14.68 3.84 -9.13
N LEU A 17 14.88 3.78 -7.81
CA LEU A 17 13.91 3.14 -6.92
C LEU A 17 12.54 3.80 -7.03
N TRP A 18 12.50 5.13 -7.04
CA TRP A 18 11.26 5.89 -7.20
C TRP A 18 10.60 5.64 -8.54
N LYS A 19 11.38 5.71 -9.61
CA LYS A 19 10.87 5.48 -10.97
C LYS A 19 10.20 4.12 -11.11
N ASN A 20 10.86 3.08 -10.61
CA ASN A 20 10.35 1.71 -10.70
C ASN A 20 9.11 1.53 -9.82
N SER A 21 9.15 2.05 -8.60
CA SER A 21 8.05 1.94 -7.65
C SER A 21 6.82 2.71 -8.11
N ARG A 22 7.02 3.94 -8.60
CA ARG A 22 5.94 4.74 -9.19
C ARG A 22 5.32 4.05 -10.39
N GLY A 23 6.13 3.36 -11.18
CA GLY A 23 5.65 2.57 -12.32
C GLY A 23 4.67 1.49 -11.93
N ILE A 24 4.92 0.81 -10.81
CA ILE A 24 4.01 -0.20 -10.27
C ILE A 24 2.67 0.43 -9.88
N ILE A 25 2.71 1.57 -9.18
CA ILE A 25 1.49 2.27 -8.76
C ILE A 25 0.68 2.74 -9.99
N LYS A 26 1.34 3.21 -11.02
CA LYS A 26 0.65 3.59 -12.27
C LYS A 26 -0.06 2.42 -12.93
N ARG A 27 0.52 1.22 -12.87
CA ARG A 27 -0.13 0.00 -13.38
C ARG A 27 -1.34 -0.37 -12.55
N VAL A 28 -1.24 -0.25 -11.23
CA VAL A 28 -2.39 -0.48 -10.33
C VAL A 28 -3.52 0.49 -10.66
N GLU A 29 -3.19 1.77 -10.86
CA GLU A 29 -4.16 2.82 -11.16
C GLU A 29 -4.92 2.55 -12.48
N LYS A 30 -4.27 1.94 -13.46
CA LYS A 30 -4.92 1.56 -14.71
C LYS A 30 -5.98 0.48 -14.53
N THR A 31 -5.82 -0.37 -13.53
CA THR A 31 -6.70 -1.52 -13.28
C THR A 31 -7.76 -1.21 -12.23
N ILE A 32 -7.39 -0.47 -11.18
CA ILE A 32 -8.24 -0.15 -10.04
C ILE A 32 -8.25 1.36 -9.85
N PRO A 33 -9.42 2.01 -9.81
CA PRO A 33 -9.48 3.46 -9.64
C PRO A 33 -8.99 3.86 -8.24
N LEU A 34 -8.04 4.79 -8.19
CA LEU A 34 -7.47 5.28 -6.94
C LEU A 34 -7.97 6.70 -6.66
N SER A 35 -8.37 6.92 -5.40
CA SER A 35 -8.74 8.24 -4.90
C SER A 35 -7.50 9.03 -4.46
N SER A 36 -6.59 8.37 -3.75
CA SER A 36 -5.38 9.00 -3.21
C SER A 36 -4.25 8.00 -3.12
N VAL A 37 -3.03 8.50 -3.26
CA VAL A 37 -1.80 7.72 -3.08
C VAL A 37 -0.85 8.53 -2.22
N TYR A 38 -0.33 7.92 -1.16
CA TYR A 38 0.62 8.55 -0.26
C TYR A 38 1.92 7.76 -0.24
N VAL A 39 3.03 8.46 -0.11
CA VAL A 39 4.34 7.84 0.14
C VAL A 39 4.69 8.05 1.60
N MET A 40 5.21 7.02 2.25
CA MET A 40 5.59 7.09 3.66
C MET A 40 6.85 6.26 3.90
N GLY A 41 7.26 6.19 5.15
CA GLY A 41 8.35 5.32 5.58
C GLY A 41 9.75 5.84 5.30
N SER A 42 10.71 4.94 5.24
CA SER A 42 12.14 5.28 5.16
C SER A 42 12.51 6.07 3.91
N PHE A 43 11.80 5.89 2.81
CA PHE A 43 12.06 6.65 1.58
C PHE A 43 11.84 8.16 1.77
N THR A 44 10.95 8.56 2.67
CA THR A 44 10.67 9.97 2.97
C THR A 44 11.65 10.59 3.96
N THR A 45 12.66 9.83 4.38
CA THR A 45 13.70 10.28 5.33
C THR A 45 15.03 10.54 4.62
N LYS A 46 16.05 10.89 5.38
CA LYS A 46 17.42 11.10 4.87
C LYS A 46 18.22 9.82 4.68
N LYS A 47 17.61 8.66 4.88
CA LYS A 47 18.29 7.37 4.70
C LYS A 47 18.88 7.25 3.30
N LYS A 48 20.17 6.90 3.20
CA LYS A 48 20.89 6.88 1.90
C LYS A 48 20.37 5.80 0.97
N ARG A 49 20.09 4.61 1.49
CA ARG A 49 19.65 3.47 0.68
C ARG A 49 18.42 2.80 1.30
N PRO A 50 17.27 3.47 1.22
CA PRO A 50 16.04 2.81 1.68
C PRO A 50 15.78 1.57 0.81
N ALA A 51 15.37 0.47 1.44
CA ALA A 51 15.13 -0.79 0.74
C ALA A 51 13.86 -0.74 -0.11
N ASP A 52 12.86 0.01 0.36
CA ASP A 52 11.53 0.04 -0.23
C ASP A 52 11.00 1.45 -0.36
N VAL A 53 10.00 1.60 -1.22
CA VAL A 53 9.10 2.76 -1.20
C VAL A 53 7.75 2.25 -0.70
N ASP A 54 7.30 2.76 0.44
CA ASP A 54 6.04 2.35 1.04
C ASP A 54 4.92 3.29 0.59
N PHE A 55 3.84 2.72 0.09
CA PHE A 55 2.68 3.47 -0.37
C PHE A 55 1.45 3.15 0.47
N ILE A 56 0.62 4.16 0.69
CA ILE A 56 -0.75 3.96 1.13
C ILE A 56 -1.65 4.29 -0.05
N ILE A 57 -2.47 3.33 -0.43
CA ILE A 57 -3.38 3.47 -1.57
C ILE A 57 -4.81 3.53 -1.06
N ILE A 58 -5.53 4.59 -1.41
CA ILE A 58 -6.93 4.74 -1.09
C ILE A 58 -7.73 4.51 -2.37
N LEU A 59 -8.57 3.50 -2.34
CA LEU A 59 -9.40 3.16 -3.48
C LEU A 59 -10.56 4.13 -3.64
N LYS A 60 -10.90 4.42 -4.88
CA LYS A 60 -12.10 5.17 -5.19
C LYS A 60 -13.29 4.22 -5.13
N THR A 61 -14.02 4.24 -4.01
CA THR A 61 -15.24 3.44 -3.89
C THR A 61 -16.41 4.14 -4.58
N LYS A 62 -17.27 3.36 -5.20
CA LYS A 62 -18.47 3.92 -5.81
C LYS A 62 -19.52 4.15 -4.75
N LYS A 63 -20.05 5.36 -4.73
CA LYS A 63 -21.15 5.73 -3.84
C LYS A 63 -22.52 5.57 -4.48
N ASN A 64 -22.57 5.10 -5.72
CA ASN A 64 -23.81 5.00 -6.46
C ASN A 64 -24.41 3.61 -6.24
N ALA A 65 -25.75 3.56 -6.13
CA ALA A 65 -26.51 2.35 -5.84
C ALA A 65 -26.35 1.23 -6.91
N ASN A 66 -25.86 1.57 -8.10
CA ASN A 66 -25.64 0.62 -9.18
C ASN A 66 -24.24 -0.02 -9.13
N ALA A 67 -23.41 0.33 -8.16
CA ALA A 67 -22.11 -0.30 -7.99
C ALA A 67 -22.30 -1.74 -7.53
N LYS A 68 -21.76 -2.67 -8.31
CA LYS A 68 -21.85 -4.11 -8.03
C LYS A 68 -20.60 -4.65 -7.34
N TRP A 69 -19.67 -3.78 -6.96
CA TRP A 69 -18.46 -4.18 -6.25
C TRP A 69 -18.05 -3.13 -5.24
N SER A 70 -17.46 -3.59 -4.16
CA SER A 70 -16.83 -2.75 -3.15
C SER A 70 -15.68 -3.56 -2.57
N VAL A 71 -14.48 -2.99 -2.55
CA VAL A 71 -13.27 -3.71 -2.16
C VAL A 71 -12.38 -2.79 -1.33
N ASP A 72 -11.90 -3.31 -0.22
CA ASP A 72 -10.85 -2.69 0.58
C ASP A 72 -9.59 -3.55 0.45
N LEU A 73 -8.47 -2.92 0.16
CA LEU A 73 -7.21 -3.64 -0.06
C LEU A 73 -6.14 -3.20 0.92
N VAL A 74 -5.41 -4.19 1.44
CA VAL A 74 -4.15 -3.98 2.15
C VAL A 74 -3.06 -4.62 1.31
N ILE A 75 -2.03 -3.86 0.96
CA ILE A 75 -0.91 -4.32 0.16
C ILE A 75 0.35 -4.26 1.01
N ALA A 76 1.04 -5.41 1.12
CA ALA A 76 2.26 -5.52 1.90
C ALA A 76 3.28 -6.37 1.15
N PRO A 77 4.59 -6.17 1.37
CA PRO A 77 5.61 -6.94 0.70
C PRO A 77 5.67 -8.38 1.20
N ASP A 78 6.16 -9.29 0.37
CA ASP A 78 6.36 -10.69 0.72
C ASP A 78 7.69 -10.85 1.47
N ASN A 79 7.68 -10.43 2.74
CA ASN A 79 8.84 -10.50 3.62
C ASN A 79 8.37 -10.45 5.09
N VAL A 80 9.31 -10.28 6.02
CA VAL A 80 9.02 -10.19 7.46
C VAL A 80 8.03 -9.08 7.79
N TYR A 81 8.11 -7.96 7.09
CA TYR A 81 7.18 -6.85 7.29
C TYR A 81 5.74 -7.25 6.90
N GLY A 82 5.57 -7.92 5.76
CA GLY A 82 4.25 -8.43 5.34
C GLY A 82 3.69 -9.45 6.32
N GLU A 83 4.53 -10.31 6.85
CA GLU A 83 4.16 -11.25 7.93
C GLU A 83 3.63 -10.51 9.16
N SER A 84 4.33 -9.44 9.56
CA SER A 84 3.92 -8.61 10.69
C SER A 84 2.56 -7.97 10.46
N VAL A 85 2.32 -7.48 9.25
CA VAL A 85 1.03 -6.90 8.86
C VAL A 85 -0.10 -7.93 8.97
N LEU A 86 0.15 -9.17 8.52
CA LEU A 86 -0.83 -10.25 8.63
C LEU A 86 -1.16 -10.56 10.09
N GLN A 87 -0.13 -10.66 10.95
CA GLN A 87 -0.31 -10.95 12.36
C GLN A 87 -1.07 -9.85 13.08
N ASP A 88 -0.73 -8.61 12.83
CA ASP A 88 -1.39 -7.45 13.44
C ASP A 88 -2.85 -7.35 13.00
N THR A 89 -3.12 -7.60 11.73
CA THR A 89 -4.48 -7.63 11.21
C THR A 89 -5.30 -8.73 11.85
N HIS A 90 -4.71 -9.91 12.01
CA HIS A 90 -5.36 -11.04 12.66
C HIS A 90 -5.76 -10.72 14.13
N LYS A 91 -4.84 -10.10 14.88
CA LYS A 91 -5.11 -9.65 16.25
C LYS A 91 -6.22 -8.62 16.29
N TRP A 92 -6.18 -7.65 15.39
CA TRP A 92 -7.20 -6.61 15.29
C TRP A 92 -8.58 -7.20 15.01
N MET A 93 -8.67 -8.17 14.12
CA MET A 93 -9.92 -8.84 13.79
C MET A 93 -10.49 -9.59 14.98
N LYS A 94 -9.64 -10.28 15.76
CA LYS A 94 -10.06 -10.97 16.98
C LYS A 94 -10.63 -10.02 18.02
N GLN A 95 -9.99 -8.84 18.18
CA GLN A 95 -10.46 -7.83 19.12
C GLN A 95 -11.78 -7.22 18.69
N LYS A 96 -11.96 -6.97 17.40
CA LYS A 96 -13.16 -6.30 16.88
C LYS A 96 -14.36 -7.24 16.76
N TYR A 97 -14.16 -8.46 16.29
CA TYR A 97 -15.25 -9.39 15.97
C TYR A 97 -15.37 -10.58 16.91
N GLY A 98 -14.42 -10.75 17.83
CA GLY A 98 -14.34 -11.93 18.68
C GLY A 98 -13.81 -13.16 17.95
N ALA A 99 -13.63 -14.26 18.70
CA ALA A 99 -13.01 -15.47 18.16
C ALA A 99 -13.82 -16.16 17.05
N LYS A 100 -15.14 -15.92 16.99
CA LYS A 100 -16.04 -16.55 16.00
C LYS A 100 -16.63 -15.58 15.00
N GLY A 101 -16.31 -14.27 15.10
CA GLY A 101 -16.97 -13.24 14.31
C GLY A 101 -16.39 -13.04 12.92
N SER A 102 -15.11 -13.34 12.72
CA SER A 102 -14.42 -13.14 11.45
C SER A 102 -13.18 -14.02 11.39
N THR A 103 -12.72 -14.34 10.18
CA THR A 103 -11.51 -15.12 9.98
C THR A 103 -10.78 -14.67 8.73
N MET A 104 -9.49 -14.99 8.64
CA MET A 104 -8.69 -14.79 7.44
C MET A 104 -8.66 -16.07 6.63
N ILE A 105 -9.00 -15.99 5.36
CA ILE A 105 -9.01 -17.14 4.46
C ILE A 105 -7.93 -16.91 3.40
N LYS A 106 -6.97 -17.82 3.33
CA LYS A 106 -5.92 -17.75 2.32
C LYS A 106 -6.44 -18.33 1.01
N LEU A 107 -6.52 -17.50 -0.03
CA LEU A 107 -7.03 -17.90 -1.34
C LEU A 107 -5.93 -18.32 -2.31
N LYS A 108 -4.68 -17.96 -1.99
CA LYS A 108 -3.56 -18.33 -2.86
C LYS A 108 -2.31 -18.65 -2.07
#